data_6c91357b3fa3c5af546a8d0e4f6ffff9
#
_entry.id   6c91357b3fa3c5af546a8d0e4f6ffff9
#
_cell.length_a   1.000
_cell.length_b   1.000
_cell.length_c   1.000
_cell.angle_alpha   90.00
_cell.angle_beta   90.00
_cell.angle_gamma   90.00
#
_symmetry.space_group_name_H-M   'P 1'
#
loop_
_entity.id
_entity.type
_entity.pdbx_description
1 polymer ?
#
loop_
_entity_poly.entity_id
_entity_poly.type
_entity_poly.pdbx_seq_one_letter_code
_entity_poly.pdbx_strand_id
1 'polypeptide(L)'
;PFKRDPALADSATTTAPVLIDVLEHEQDQAENWDVLACLYAPAPLRTAEDISAVVDLVEPGVCDYAMAVSQADRPIHQALKFGTDDSLESVWPDHVNLNSQDAPQFVFGNGSTYAVYVPAFLENKSLYGPGLRGHLMPHERSVDIDTVDDFELLKFYAQKRASQ
;
A
#
# COMPACT_ATOMS: atom_id res chain seq x y z
N PRO A 1 15.24 3.54 -18.79
CA PRO A 1 14.28 2.46 -18.52
C PRO A 1 14.71 1.18 -19.23
N PHE A 2 14.63 0.06 -18.56
CA PHE A 2 14.93 -1.27 -19.09
C PHE A 2 13.69 -2.17 -19.04
N LYS A 3 13.73 -3.28 -19.74
CA LYS A 3 12.63 -4.23 -19.78
C LYS A 3 12.84 -5.27 -18.68
N ARG A 4 11.83 -5.45 -17.82
CA ARG A 4 11.83 -6.49 -16.78
C ARG A 4 12.05 -7.88 -17.39
N ASP A 5 12.83 -8.73 -16.69
CA ASP A 5 13.02 -10.12 -17.07
C ASP A 5 11.65 -10.83 -17.15
N PRO A 6 11.36 -11.56 -18.25
CA PRO A 6 10.14 -12.36 -18.38
C PRO A 6 9.92 -13.35 -17.24
N ALA A 7 10.98 -13.87 -16.62
CA ALA A 7 10.87 -14.76 -15.46
C ALA A 7 10.30 -14.07 -14.20
N LEU A 8 10.40 -12.73 -14.13
CA LEU A 8 9.81 -11.92 -13.05
C LEU A 8 8.41 -11.37 -13.42
N ALA A 9 7.84 -11.78 -14.56
CA ALA A 9 6.58 -11.25 -15.07
C ALA A 9 5.43 -12.27 -15.04
N ASP A 10 5.58 -13.36 -14.33
CA ASP A 10 4.53 -14.35 -14.10
C ASP A 10 3.51 -13.90 -13.04
N SER A 11 2.43 -14.67 -12.87
CA SER A 11 1.34 -14.38 -11.93
C SER A 11 1.69 -14.72 -10.46
N ALA A 12 2.81 -15.39 -10.19
CA ALA A 12 3.22 -15.84 -8.86
C ALA A 12 4.32 -14.96 -8.26
N THR A 13 5.07 -14.24 -9.10
CA THR A 13 6.16 -13.38 -8.67
C THR A 13 5.63 -12.16 -7.91
N THR A 14 6.04 -12.03 -6.65
CA THR A 14 5.71 -10.88 -5.81
C THR A 14 6.52 -9.64 -6.22
N THR A 15 6.20 -8.50 -5.64
CA THR A 15 6.86 -7.22 -5.98
C THR A 15 8.34 -7.19 -5.57
N ALA A 16 8.72 -7.83 -4.47
CA ALA A 16 10.08 -7.71 -3.93
C ALA A 16 11.18 -8.21 -4.90
N PRO A 17 11.09 -9.38 -5.55
CA PRO A 17 12.07 -9.81 -6.56
C PRO A 17 12.21 -8.82 -7.72
N VAL A 18 11.12 -8.19 -8.15
CA VAL A 18 11.13 -7.19 -9.24
C VAL A 18 11.90 -5.94 -8.81
N LEU A 19 11.72 -5.49 -7.57
CA LEU A 19 12.41 -4.32 -7.05
C LEU A 19 13.90 -4.59 -6.81
N ILE A 20 14.27 -5.82 -6.46
CA ILE A 20 15.68 -6.24 -6.36
C ILE A 20 16.34 -6.17 -7.75
N ASP A 21 15.72 -6.73 -8.78
CA ASP A 21 16.20 -6.67 -10.17
C ASP A 21 16.42 -5.22 -10.64
N VAL A 22 15.51 -4.30 -10.28
CA VAL A 22 15.66 -2.87 -10.55
C VAL A 22 16.89 -2.29 -9.85
N LEU A 23 17.06 -2.57 -8.56
CA LEU A 23 18.20 -2.04 -7.78
C LEU A 23 19.53 -2.59 -8.27
N GLU A 24 19.60 -3.89 -8.62
CA GLU A 24 20.79 -4.51 -9.21
C GLU A 24 21.16 -3.87 -10.55
N HIS A 25 20.15 -3.61 -11.41
CA HIS A 25 20.36 -2.93 -12.68
C HIS A 25 20.89 -1.50 -12.51
N GLU A 26 20.37 -0.75 -11.54
CA GLU A 26 20.83 0.62 -11.24
C GLU A 26 22.27 0.61 -10.69
N GLN A 27 22.60 -0.35 -9.83
CA GLN A 27 23.98 -0.53 -9.33
C GLN A 27 24.97 -0.84 -10.46
N ASP A 28 24.59 -1.64 -11.44
CA ASP A 28 25.41 -1.91 -12.64
C ASP A 28 25.69 -0.66 -13.47
N GLN A 29 24.82 0.37 -13.35
CA GLN A 29 25.03 1.71 -13.95
C GLN A 29 25.79 2.66 -13.02
N ALA A 30 26.34 2.17 -11.89
CA ALA A 30 27.00 2.94 -10.84
C ALA A 30 26.11 3.96 -10.13
N GLU A 31 24.78 3.75 -10.15
CA GLU A 31 23.80 4.52 -9.40
C GLU A 31 23.50 3.84 -8.07
N ASN A 32 23.56 4.61 -6.96
CA ASN A 32 23.23 4.14 -5.64
C ASN A 32 22.13 5.03 -5.05
N TRP A 33 21.07 4.39 -4.59
CA TRP A 33 19.89 5.06 -4.04
C TRP A 33 19.72 4.72 -2.57
N ASP A 34 19.41 5.73 -1.76
CA ASP A 34 19.12 5.54 -0.34
C ASP A 34 17.69 5.08 -0.10
N VAL A 35 16.74 5.58 -0.91
CA VAL A 35 15.31 5.29 -0.77
C VAL A 35 14.76 4.78 -2.11
N LEU A 36 14.01 3.69 -2.03
CA LEU A 36 13.23 3.13 -3.12
C LEU A 36 11.76 3.51 -2.91
N ALA A 37 11.13 4.12 -3.92
CA ALA A 37 9.68 4.33 -3.96
C ALA A 37 9.03 3.41 -5.00
N CYS A 38 8.10 2.57 -4.56
CA CYS A 38 7.32 1.69 -5.42
C CYS A 38 5.91 2.25 -5.61
N LEU A 39 5.54 2.53 -6.85
CA LEU A 39 4.25 3.11 -7.24
C LEU A 39 3.45 2.07 -8.02
N TYR A 40 2.35 1.59 -7.46
CA TYR A 40 1.50 0.61 -8.14
C TYR A 40 0.61 1.31 -9.18
N ALA A 41 0.55 0.72 -10.36
CA ALA A 41 -0.22 1.27 -11.48
C ALA A 41 -1.75 1.35 -11.23
N PRO A 42 -2.38 0.39 -10.52
CA PRO A 42 -3.82 0.41 -10.29
C PRO A 42 -4.34 1.56 -9.40
N ALA A 43 -3.46 2.38 -8.80
CA ALA A 43 -3.85 3.53 -7.97
C ALA A 43 -3.51 4.87 -8.65
N PRO A 44 -4.19 5.27 -9.74
CA PRO A 44 -3.77 6.41 -10.57
C PRO A 44 -4.16 7.80 -10.03
N LEU A 45 -4.97 7.89 -8.98
CA LEU A 45 -5.44 9.17 -8.43
C LEU A 45 -4.52 9.80 -7.40
N ARG A 46 -3.43 9.14 -7.00
CA ARG A 46 -2.40 9.73 -6.15
C ARG A 46 -1.81 10.98 -6.77
N THR A 47 -1.33 11.87 -5.96
CA THR A 47 -0.65 13.10 -6.38
C THR A 47 0.85 13.03 -6.12
N ALA A 48 1.62 13.98 -6.65
CA ALA A 48 3.03 14.12 -6.34
C ALA A 48 3.25 14.38 -4.85
N GLU A 49 2.35 15.14 -4.21
CA GLU A 49 2.39 15.43 -2.78
C GLU A 49 2.16 14.16 -1.94
N ASP A 50 1.26 13.25 -2.36
CA ASP A 50 1.06 11.97 -1.70
C ASP A 50 2.33 11.10 -1.77
N ILE A 51 3.00 11.08 -2.93
CA ILE A 51 4.26 10.35 -3.11
C ILE A 51 5.35 10.94 -2.22
N SER A 52 5.55 12.25 -2.28
CA SER A 52 6.55 12.95 -1.45
C SER A 52 6.30 12.71 0.03
N ALA A 53 5.03 12.81 0.48
CA ALA A 53 4.68 12.58 1.88
C ALA A 53 5.00 11.16 2.36
N VAL A 54 4.89 10.13 1.50
CA VAL A 54 5.30 8.77 1.86
C VAL A 54 6.83 8.66 1.91
N VAL A 55 7.54 9.23 0.92
CA VAL A 55 9.02 9.20 0.88
C VAL A 55 9.61 9.93 2.08
N ASP A 56 9.06 11.08 2.45
CA ASP A 56 9.54 11.92 3.57
C ASP A 56 9.33 11.25 4.96
N LEU A 57 8.51 10.20 5.05
CA LEU A 57 8.38 9.40 6.27
C LEU A 57 9.55 8.45 6.50
N VAL A 58 10.33 8.15 5.46
CA VAL A 58 11.49 7.25 5.59
C VAL A 58 12.63 8.00 6.29
N GLU A 59 13.00 7.52 7.47
CA GLU A 59 14.08 8.05 8.30
C GLU A 59 15.01 6.89 8.70
N PRO A 60 16.14 6.72 8.01
CA PRO A 60 17.00 5.56 8.17
C PRO A 60 17.38 5.26 9.62
N GLY A 61 17.17 4.00 10.05
CA GLY A 61 17.40 3.55 11.43
C GLY A 61 16.33 3.92 12.44
N VAL A 62 15.32 4.71 12.04
CA VAL A 62 14.15 5.07 12.87
C VAL A 62 12.86 4.55 12.26
N CYS A 63 12.68 4.82 10.98
CA CYS A 63 11.55 4.36 10.17
C CYS A 63 12.05 4.01 8.77
N ASP A 64 12.39 2.76 8.57
CA ASP A 64 12.92 2.29 7.29
C ASP A 64 11.83 1.97 6.26
N TYR A 65 10.56 1.95 6.68
CA TYR A 65 9.41 1.56 5.86
C TYR A 65 8.28 2.58 5.97
N ALA A 66 7.74 2.99 4.84
CA ALA A 66 6.59 3.87 4.78
C ALA A 66 5.63 3.45 3.66
N MET A 67 4.34 3.76 3.81
CA MET A 67 3.34 3.46 2.80
C MET A 67 2.18 4.45 2.84
N ALA A 68 1.49 4.55 1.71
CA ALA A 68 0.20 5.22 1.66
C ALA A 68 -0.88 4.29 2.24
N VAL A 69 -1.76 4.85 3.06
CA VAL A 69 -2.87 4.14 3.69
C VAL A 69 -4.17 4.90 3.52
N SER A 70 -5.28 4.20 3.57
CA SER A 70 -6.62 4.77 3.69
C SER A 70 -7.30 4.29 4.97
N GLN A 71 -8.27 5.07 5.44
CA GLN A 71 -9.10 4.65 6.56
C GLN A 71 -9.97 3.46 6.13
N ALA A 72 -10.22 2.54 7.06
CA ALA A 72 -11.14 1.43 6.85
C ALA A 72 -12.56 1.94 6.58
N ASP A 73 -13.18 1.45 5.50
CA ASP A 73 -14.56 1.83 5.13
C ASP A 73 -15.60 1.32 6.12
N ARG A 74 -15.26 0.28 6.88
CA ARG A 74 -16.13 -0.36 7.87
C ARG A 74 -15.37 -0.63 9.16
N PRO A 75 -16.07 -0.66 10.31
CA PRO A 75 -15.48 -1.01 11.59
C PRO A 75 -14.95 -2.44 11.58
N ILE A 76 -13.64 -2.62 11.50
CA ILE A 76 -12.99 -3.95 11.43
C ILE A 76 -13.29 -4.80 12.67
N HIS A 77 -13.43 -4.18 13.84
CA HIS A 77 -13.76 -4.90 15.07
C HIS A 77 -15.12 -5.63 15.01
N GLN A 78 -15.98 -5.29 14.04
CA GLN A 78 -17.26 -5.96 13.76
C GLN A 78 -17.16 -7.03 12.67
N ALA A 79 -15.93 -7.37 12.21
CA ALA A 79 -15.76 -8.38 11.19
C ALA A 79 -16.25 -9.76 11.66
N LEU A 80 -16.95 -10.45 10.78
CA LEU A 80 -17.46 -11.79 10.97
C LEU A 80 -16.82 -12.74 9.96
N LYS A 81 -16.69 -13.99 10.31
CA LYS A 81 -16.32 -15.09 9.42
C LYS A 81 -17.41 -16.15 9.40
N PHE A 82 -17.50 -16.88 8.30
CA PHE A 82 -18.37 -18.04 8.23
C PHE A 82 -17.78 -19.20 9.03
N GLY A 83 -18.59 -19.83 9.86
CA GLY A 83 -18.32 -21.12 10.49
C GLY A 83 -18.60 -22.28 9.52
N THR A 84 -18.43 -23.52 10.01
CA THR A 84 -18.59 -24.75 9.18
C THR A 84 -20.04 -25.10 8.85
N ASP A 85 -21.02 -24.49 9.52
CA ASP A 85 -22.46 -24.74 9.42
C ASP A 85 -23.24 -23.51 8.94
N ASP A 86 -22.59 -22.65 8.14
CA ASP A 86 -23.10 -21.36 7.67
C ASP A 86 -23.40 -20.35 8.81
N SER A 87 -23.05 -20.65 10.05
CA SER A 87 -23.12 -19.71 11.16
C SER A 87 -22.11 -18.54 10.95
N LEU A 88 -22.36 -17.43 11.64
CA LEU A 88 -21.44 -16.29 11.65
C LEU A 88 -20.75 -16.20 13.02
N GLU A 89 -19.45 -16.14 12.99
CA GLU A 89 -18.59 -15.99 14.16
C GLU A 89 -17.86 -14.66 14.13
N SER A 90 -17.83 -13.94 15.25
CA SER A 90 -17.00 -12.73 15.34
C SER A 90 -15.51 -13.08 15.27
N VAL A 91 -14.76 -12.32 14.49
CA VAL A 91 -13.29 -12.43 14.43
C VAL A 91 -12.67 -11.89 15.73
N TRP A 92 -13.27 -10.85 16.32
CA TRP A 92 -12.84 -10.25 17.58
C TRP A 92 -14.00 -10.18 18.60
N PRO A 93 -14.33 -11.29 19.30
CA PRO A 93 -15.49 -11.35 20.19
C PRO A 93 -15.49 -10.29 21.29
N ASP A 94 -14.31 -9.94 21.81
CA ASP A 94 -14.17 -8.96 22.89
C ASP A 94 -14.39 -7.51 22.43
N HIS A 95 -14.36 -7.27 21.11
CA HIS A 95 -14.45 -5.93 20.53
C HIS A 95 -15.73 -5.67 19.72
N VAL A 96 -16.48 -6.73 19.38
CA VAL A 96 -17.64 -6.62 18.46
C VAL A 96 -18.73 -5.66 18.97
N ASN A 97 -18.83 -5.48 20.27
CA ASN A 97 -19.81 -4.62 20.93
C ASN A 97 -19.30 -3.22 21.29
N LEU A 98 -18.07 -2.87 20.90
CA LEU A 98 -17.56 -1.51 21.12
C LEU A 98 -18.37 -0.48 20.34
N ASN A 99 -18.64 0.66 20.95
CA ASN A 99 -19.16 1.79 20.19
C ASN A 99 -18.10 2.28 19.20
N SER A 100 -18.54 2.77 18.05
CA SER A 100 -17.61 3.20 16.97
C SER A 100 -16.63 4.29 17.43
N GLN A 101 -17.02 5.12 18.41
CA GLN A 101 -16.18 6.17 18.98
C GLN A 101 -15.10 5.65 19.93
N ASP A 102 -15.32 4.46 20.52
CA ASP A 102 -14.42 3.84 21.50
C ASP A 102 -13.52 2.77 20.82
N ALA A 103 -13.81 2.45 19.57
CA ALA A 103 -13.07 1.46 18.80
C ALA A 103 -11.78 2.05 18.20
N PRO A 104 -10.70 1.26 18.12
CA PRO A 104 -9.50 1.66 17.41
C PRO A 104 -9.81 2.05 15.96
N GLN A 105 -9.17 3.10 15.48
CA GLN A 105 -9.20 3.40 14.06
C GLN A 105 -8.23 2.50 13.30
N PHE A 106 -8.74 1.85 12.29
CA PHE A 106 -7.94 0.98 11.42
C PHE A 106 -7.69 1.65 10.08
N VAL A 107 -6.49 1.42 9.56
CA VAL A 107 -6.09 1.84 8.23
C VAL A 107 -5.57 0.63 7.44
N PHE A 108 -5.65 0.71 6.13
CA PHE A 108 -5.13 -0.29 5.20
C PHE A 108 -4.15 0.34 4.23
N GLY A 109 -3.13 -0.41 3.82
CA GLY A 109 -2.38 -0.06 2.62
C GLY A 109 -3.33 0.05 1.43
N ASN A 110 -3.29 1.18 0.74
CA ASN A 110 -4.24 1.49 -0.34
C ASN A 110 -3.68 1.19 -1.74
N GLY A 111 -2.64 0.36 -1.84
CA GLY A 111 -2.06 -0.01 -3.13
C GLY A 111 -1.39 1.14 -3.90
N SER A 112 -1.26 2.33 -3.32
CA SER A 112 -0.77 3.49 -4.05
C SER A 112 0.75 3.58 -4.08
N THR A 113 1.37 3.81 -2.92
CA THR A 113 2.78 4.17 -2.79
C THR A 113 3.39 3.47 -1.59
N TYR A 114 4.56 2.88 -1.80
CA TYR A 114 5.44 2.36 -0.76
C TYR A 114 6.79 3.04 -0.88
N ALA A 115 7.43 3.32 0.24
CA ALA A 115 8.80 3.81 0.28
C ALA A 115 9.59 3.02 1.31
N VAL A 116 10.86 2.74 1.01
CA VAL A 116 11.70 1.96 1.90
C VAL A 116 13.16 2.38 1.80
N TYR A 117 13.87 2.38 2.92
CA TYR A 117 15.32 2.52 2.95
C TYR A 117 15.96 1.30 2.28
N VAL A 118 16.76 1.53 1.23
CA VAL A 118 17.28 0.46 0.37
C VAL A 118 18.04 -0.62 1.11
N PRO A 119 18.98 -0.32 2.05
CA PRO A 119 19.65 -1.35 2.82
C PRO A 119 18.71 -2.25 3.63
N ALA A 120 17.68 -1.68 4.27
CA ALA A 120 16.68 -2.44 5.02
C ALA A 120 15.81 -3.31 4.09
N PHE A 121 15.49 -2.82 2.89
CA PHE A 121 14.77 -3.59 1.88
C PHE A 121 15.61 -4.78 1.37
N LEU A 122 16.88 -4.58 1.07
CA LEU A 122 17.75 -5.65 0.58
C LEU A 122 17.97 -6.75 1.63
N GLU A 123 18.01 -6.37 2.91
CA GLU A 123 18.13 -7.32 4.02
C GLU A 123 16.84 -8.15 4.20
N ASN A 124 15.68 -7.48 4.26
CA ASN A 124 14.42 -8.12 4.61
C ASN A 124 13.59 -8.59 3.41
N LYS A 125 13.90 -8.12 2.19
CA LYS A 125 13.19 -8.40 0.93
C LYS A 125 11.68 -8.18 1.05
N SER A 126 11.29 -7.12 1.75
CA SER A 126 9.91 -6.78 2.08
C SER A 126 9.72 -5.27 2.06
N LEU A 127 8.53 -4.82 1.63
CA LEU A 127 8.07 -3.43 1.76
C LEU A 127 7.42 -3.16 3.12
N TYR A 128 7.37 -4.16 3.99
CA TYR A 128 6.84 -4.10 5.35
C TYR A 128 7.95 -4.45 6.34
N GLY A 129 8.03 -3.71 7.44
CA GLY A 129 9.03 -3.98 8.47
C GLY A 129 8.76 -3.22 9.76
N PRO A 130 9.65 -3.35 10.75
CA PRO A 130 9.54 -2.64 12.01
C PRO A 130 9.49 -1.12 11.81
N GLY A 131 8.71 -0.44 12.64
CA GLY A 131 8.60 1.02 12.60
C GLY A 131 7.85 1.56 11.38
N LEU A 132 7.16 0.72 10.61
CA LEU A 132 6.36 1.14 9.44
C LEU A 132 5.46 2.32 9.76
N ARG A 133 5.58 3.40 8.97
CA ARG A 133 4.72 4.60 9.05
C ARG A 133 3.78 4.68 7.86
N GLY A 134 2.62 5.33 8.09
CA GLY A 134 1.59 5.49 7.07
C GLY A 134 1.28 6.96 6.78
N HIS A 135 1.22 7.33 5.50
CA HIS A 135 0.60 8.57 5.04
C HIS A 135 -0.87 8.32 4.75
N LEU A 136 -1.76 8.96 5.51
CA LEU A 136 -3.20 8.82 5.34
C LEU A 136 -3.67 9.62 4.13
N MET A 137 -4.06 8.91 3.07
CA MET A 137 -4.67 9.49 1.87
C MET A 137 -6.19 9.58 2.01
N PRO A 138 -6.82 10.62 1.44
CA PRO A 138 -8.28 10.67 1.31
C PRO A 138 -8.81 9.50 0.47
N HIS A 139 -10.00 9.01 0.83
CA HIS A 139 -10.67 7.90 0.12
C HIS A 139 -10.76 8.14 -1.40
N GLU A 140 -11.06 9.38 -1.81
CA GLU A 140 -11.18 9.77 -3.22
C GLU A 140 -9.90 9.56 -4.05
N ARG A 141 -8.72 9.53 -3.43
CA ARG A 141 -7.43 9.27 -4.08
C ARG A 141 -6.86 7.88 -3.79
N SER A 142 -7.59 7.10 -2.99
CA SER A 142 -7.15 5.77 -2.52
C SER A 142 -7.81 4.61 -3.28
N VAL A 143 -8.43 4.90 -4.44
CA VAL A 143 -9.04 3.84 -5.25
C VAL A 143 -7.94 3.01 -5.88
N ASP A 144 -7.99 1.71 -5.61
CA ASP A 144 -7.18 0.67 -6.25
C ASP A 144 -8.07 -0.10 -7.23
N ILE A 145 -7.62 -0.30 -8.47
CA ILE A 145 -8.44 -0.85 -9.55
C ILE A 145 -8.18 -2.36 -9.64
N ASP A 146 -9.04 -3.15 -9.02
CA ASP A 146 -9.06 -4.60 -9.13
C ASP A 146 -10.23 -5.10 -9.99
N THR A 147 -11.32 -4.32 -10.07
CA THR A 147 -12.56 -4.69 -10.74
C THR A 147 -13.03 -3.59 -11.71
N VAL A 148 -14.04 -3.93 -12.53
CA VAL A 148 -14.72 -2.95 -13.40
C VAL A 148 -15.43 -1.88 -12.58
N ASP A 149 -15.98 -2.23 -11.43
CA ASP A 149 -16.70 -1.29 -10.56
C ASP A 149 -15.72 -0.28 -9.95
N ASP A 150 -14.50 -0.69 -9.57
CA ASP A 150 -13.45 0.23 -9.12
C ASP A 150 -13.05 1.22 -10.22
N PHE A 151 -13.01 0.75 -11.48
CA PHE A 151 -12.74 1.62 -12.62
C PHE A 151 -13.83 2.67 -12.84
N GLU A 152 -15.10 2.33 -12.64
CA GLU A 152 -16.21 3.29 -12.70
C GLU A 152 -16.13 4.31 -11.56
N LEU A 153 -15.80 3.85 -10.34
CA LEU A 153 -15.56 4.72 -9.19
C LEU A 153 -14.40 5.69 -9.43
N LEU A 154 -13.31 5.17 -10.00
CA LEU A 154 -12.15 5.98 -10.39
C LEU A 154 -12.54 7.08 -11.37
N LYS A 155 -13.31 6.77 -12.42
CA LYS A 155 -13.79 7.75 -13.40
C LYS A 155 -14.61 8.85 -12.73
N PHE A 156 -15.47 8.49 -11.79
CA PHE A 156 -16.26 9.45 -11.01
C PHE A 156 -15.36 10.43 -10.25
N TYR A 157 -14.34 9.94 -9.50
CA TYR A 157 -13.44 10.80 -8.75
C TYR A 157 -12.54 11.63 -9.65
N ALA A 158 -12.07 11.08 -10.77
CA ALA A 158 -11.27 11.82 -11.75
C ALA A 158 -12.06 13.01 -12.35
N GLN A 159 -13.34 12.80 -12.71
CA GLN A 159 -14.22 13.85 -13.22
C GLN A 159 -14.52 14.91 -12.15
N LYS A 160 -14.82 14.49 -10.92
CA LYS A 160 -15.05 15.41 -9.79
C LYS A 160 -13.84 16.32 -9.58
N ARG A 161 -12.62 15.76 -9.63
CA ARG A 161 -11.38 16.52 -9.48
C ARG A 161 -11.13 17.50 -10.63
N ALA A 162 -11.44 17.11 -11.87
CA ALA A 162 -11.29 17.98 -13.04
C ALA A 162 -12.27 19.16 -13.06
N SER A 163 -13.32 19.10 -12.23
CA SER A 163 -14.36 20.13 -12.13
C SER A 163 -14.12 21.13 -10.98
N GLN A 164 -13.06 20.96 -10.21
CA GLN A 164 -12.62 21.85 -9.11
C GLN A 164 -11.51 22.79 -9.60
#